data_05fdc95222343ed3d4705d0a101d73c6
#
_entry.id   05fdc95222343ed3d4705d0a101d73c6
#
_cell.length_a   1.000
_cell.length_b   1.000
_cell.length_c   1.000
_cell.angle_alpha   90.00
_cell.angle_beta   90.00
_cell.angle_gamma   90.00
#
_symmetry.space_group_name_H-M   'P 1'
#
loop_
_entity.id
_entity.type
_entity.pdbx_description
1 polymer ?
#
loop_
_entity_poly.entity_id
_entity_poly.type
_entity_poly.pdbx_seq_one_letter_code
_entity_poly.pdbx_strand_id
1 'polypeptide(L)'
;NKYYEQIGSKVSEIELPFDFPSSWSLARLNAVCQLTDGLKTTGKQYLLDAKYLRGKSSGTIVEQGKLVYKGDNIVLVDGENSGEVFIVPQDGYMGSTFKQLWISPSMYEPYILAFLQFYKETLRNSKKGAAIPHLNKELFYGLIIGIPSEEEQRRIVQKIEQLMQLLK
;
A
#
# COMPACT_ATOMS: atom_id res chain seq x y z
N ASN A 1 -9.68 28.24 0.98
CA ASN A 1 -9.89 27.69 2.32
C ASN A 1 -8.55 27.25 2.90
N LYS A 2 -8.39 27.45 4.22
CA LYS A 2 -7.22 26.97 4.96
C LYS A 2 -7.59 25.72 5.73
N TYR A 3 -6.67 24.75 5.75
CA TYR A 3 -6.84 23.49 6.45
C TYR A 3 -5.77 23.36 7.53
N TYR A 4 -6.13 22.75 8.64
CA TYR A 4 -5.26 22.59 9.80
C TYR A 4 -5.25 21.15 10.27
N GLU A 5 -4.07 20.67 10.65
CA GLU A 5 -3.88 19.37 11.29
C GLU A 5 -3.52 19.60 12.76
N GLN A 6 -4.15 18.87 13.65
CA GLN A 6 -3.83 18.88 15.07
C GLN A 6 -3.26 17.53 15.48
N ILE A 7 -2.04 17.55 16.01
CA ILE A 7 -1.38 16.37 16.57
C ILE A 7 -1.03 16.71 18.03
N GLY A 8 -1.75 16.06 18.95
CA GLY A 8 -1.65 16.42 20.37
C GLY A 8 -2.10 17.85 20.60
N SER A 9 -1.23 18.70 21.17
CA SER A 9 -1.48 20.12 21.38
C SER A 9 -1.01 21.03 20.24
N LYS A 10 -0.29 20.48 19.24
CA LYS A 10 0.25 21.24 18.13
C LYS A 10 -0.76 21.32 16.99
N VAL A 11 -1.05 22.54 16.54
CA VAL A 11 -1.88 22.80 15.36
C VAL A 11 -1.00 23.39 14.27
N SER A 12 -1.06 22.84 13.07
CA SER A 12 -0.29 23.31 11.92
C SER A 12 -1.19 23.48 10.70
N GLU A 13 -0.96 24.56 9.94
CA GLU A 13 -1.61 24.72 8.64
C GLU A 13 -1.03 23.70 7.67
N ILE A 14 -1.89 23.06 6.88
CA ILE A 14 -1.51 22.07 5.87
C ILE A 14 -2.07 22.42 4.51
N GLU A 15 -1.38 22.01 3.46
CA GLU A 15 -1.88 22.06 2.10
C GLU A 15 -2.45 20.70 1.70
N LEU A 16 -3.61 20.72 1.06
CA LEU A 16 -4.21 19.51 0.51
C LEU A 16 -3.74 19.29 -0.93
N PRO A 17 -3.53 18.03 -1.36
CA PRO A 17 -3.08 17.74 -2.73
C PRO A 17 -4.13 18.09 -3.79
N PHE A 18 -5.41 18.11 -3.41
CA PHE A 18 -6.55 18.54 -4.24
C PHE A 18 -7.72 18.91 -3.35
N ASP A 19 -8.77 19.47 -3.98
CA ASP A 19 -10.03 19.75 -3.29
C ASP A 19 -10.79 18.45 -3.02
N PHE A 20 -11.17 18.26 -1.77
CA PHE A 20 -12.02 17.13 -1.36
C PHE A 20 -13.45 17.62 -1.09
N PRO A 21 -14.47 16.80 -1.36
CA PRO A 21 -15.83 17.13 -0.93
C PRO A 21 -15.88 17.37 0.58
N SER A 22 -16.65 18.37 1.00
CA SER A 22 -16.76 18.76 2.43
C SER A 22 -17.34 17.67 3.32
N SER A 23 -18.08 16.71 2.71
CA SER A 23 -18.67 15.57 3.42
C SER A 23 -17.66 14.45 3.72
N TRP A 24 -16.47 14.51 3.13
CA TRP A 24 -15.44 13.50 3.36
C TRP A 24 -14.63 13.82 4.61
N SER A 25 -14.27 12.79 5.37
CA SER A 25 -13.23 12.90 6.40
C SER A 25 -11.86 12.86 5.74
N LEU A 26 -10.88 13.52 6.35
CA LEU A 26 -9.48 13.49 5.91
C LEU A 26 -8.61 12.85 6.98
N ALA A 27 -7.64 12.07 6.55
CA ALA A 27 -6.66 11.44 7.46
C ALA A 27 -5.31 11.31 6.78
N ARG A 28 -4.26 11.08 7.57
CA ARG A 28 -2.99 10.56 7.06
C ARG A 28 -3.11 9.07 6.85
N LEU A 29 -2.39 8.52 5.89
CA LEU A 29 -2.46 7.09 5.56
C LEU A 29 -2.16 6.19 6.77
N ASN A 30 -1.29 6.63 7.69
CA ASN A 30 -0.95 5.88 8.89
C ASN A 30 -2.15 5.64 9.84
N ALA A 31 -3.23 6.38 9.69
CA ALA A 31 -4.46 6.16 10.48
C ALA A 31 -5.26 4.94 10.02
N VAL A 32 -5.05 4.48 8.78
CA VAL A 32 -5.88 3.44 8.15
C VAL A 32 -5.09 2.22 7.68
N CYS A 33 -3.76 2.28 7.65
CA CYS A 33 -2.94 1.13 7.30
C CYS A 33 -1.57 1.17 7.98
N GLN A 34 -0.93 -0.02 8.04
CA GLN A 34 0.40 -0.20 8.63
C GLN A 34 1.21 -1.20 7.81
N LEU A 35 2.52 -0.96 7.72
CA LEU A 35 3.48 -1.92 7.19
C LEU A 35 3.99 -2.78 8.35
N THR A 36 3.95 -4.09 8.19
CA THR A 36 4.40 -5.04 9.22
C THR A 36 5.43 -6.01 8.65
N ASP A 37 6.32 -6.49 9.51
CA ASP A 37 7.35 -7.45 9.12
C ASP A 37 6.82 -8.87 8.94
N GLY A 38 5.68 -9.19 9.53
CA GLY A 38 5.14 -10.54 9.60
C GLY A 38 5.89 -11.42 10.61
N LEU A 39 5.45 -12.64 10.76
CA LEU A 39 6.04 -13.64 11.66
C LEU A 39 6.85 -14.66 10.87
N LYS A 40 8.08 -14.91 11.33
CA LYS A 40 8.92 -15.96 10.75
C LYS A 40 8.44 -17.33 11.19
N THR A 41 8.26 -18.22 10.21
CA THR A 41 7.86 -19.61 10.43
C THR A 41 8.78 -20.56 9.70
N THR A 42 8.68 -21.86 9.99
CA THR A 42 9.43 -22.94 9.35
C THR A 42 8.48 -23.86 8.58
N GLY A 43 9.01 -24.55 7.61
CA GLY A 43 8.28 -25.46 6.71
C GLY A 43 8.45 -25.07 5.26
N LYS A 44 8.25 -26.01 4.37
CA LYS A 44 8.42 -25.79 2.92
C LYS A 44 7.30 -24.96 2.34
N GLN A 45 7.65 -23.82 1.75
CA GLN A 45 6.72 -22.92 1.06
C GLN A 45 7.40 -22.29 -0.16
N TYR A 46 6.61 -21.83 -1.12
CA TYR A 46 7.12 -21.01 -2.19
C TYR A 46 7.61 -19.65 -1.66
N LEU A 47 8.74 -19.20 -2.18
CA LEU A 47 9.21 -17.84 -1.97
C LEU A 47 8.44 -16.89 -2.91
N LEU A 48 7.70 -15.96 -2.34
CA LEU A 48 6.92 -14.97 -3.07
C LEU A 48 7.74 -13.68 -3.21
N ASP A 49 8.76 -13.73 -4.03
CA ASP A 49 9.54 -12.54 -4.39
C ASP A 49 8.91 -11.79 -5.58
N ALA A 50 9.40 -10.59 -5.87
CA ALA A 50 8.84 -9.76 -6.93
C ALA A 50 8.91 -10.43 -8.31
N LYS A 51 9.98 -11.16 -8.58
CA LYS A 51 10.16 -11.86 -9.84
C LYS A 51 9.12 -12.96 -10.05
N TYR A 52 8.87 -13.74 -9.01
CA TYR A 52 7.83 -14.78 -9.02
C TYR A 52 6.44 -14.17 -9.14
N LEU A 53 6.15 -13.14 -8.35
CA LEU A 53 4.84 -12.47 -8.37
C LEU A 53 4.53 -11.80 -9.71
N ARG A 54 5.55 -11.41 -10.46
CA ARG A 54 5.41 -10.87 -11.83
C ARG A 54 5.35 -11.94 -12.91
N GLY A 55 5.36 -13.22 -12.54
CA GLY A 55 5.34 -14.31 -13.50
C GLY A 55 6.64 -14.52 -14.29
N LYS A 56 7.76 -13.99 -13.78
CA LYS A 56 9.06 -14.05 -14.43
C LYS A 56 9.98 -15.16 -13.89
N SER A 57 9.44 -16.02 -13.04
CA SER A 57 10.17 -17.13 -12.40
C SER A 57 9.21 -18.29 -12.16
N SER A 58 9.69 -19.52 -12.28
CA SER A 58 8.93 -20.72 -11.93
C SER A 58 8.77 -20.92 -10.43
N GLY A 59 9.46 -20.12 -9.65
CA GLY A 59 9.42 -20.15 -8.20
C GLY A 59 10.52 -20.99 -7.56
N THR A 60 10.74 -20.74 -6.29
CA THR A 60 11.69 -21.44 -5.44
C THR A 60 10.99 -21.86 -4.16
N ILE A 61 11.21 -23.09 -3.71
CA ILE A 61 10.72 -23.57 -2.42
C ILE A 61 11.83 -23.36 -1.39
N VAL A 62 11.48 -22.75 -0.25
CA VAL A 62 12.38 -22.51 0.85
C VAL A 62 11.84 -23.08 2.15
N GLU A 63 12.70 -23.28 3.14
CA GLU A 63 12.39 -24.01 4.38
C GLU A 63 11.88 -23.10 5.50
N GLN A 64 12.00 -21.79 5.34
CA GLN A 64 11.59 -20.82 6.35
C GLN A 64 11.38 -19.44 5.73
N GLY A 65 10.59 -18.63 6.37
CA GLY A 65 10.33 -17.25 5.95
C GLY A 65 9.18 -16.64 6.71
N LYS A 66 8.73 -15.49 6.23
CA LYS A 66 7.59 -14.75 6.78
C LYS A 66 6.33 -15.14 6.01
N LEU A 67 5.49 -15.96 6.65
CA LEU A 67 4.30 -16.53 6.01
C LEU A 67 3.25 -15.44 5.74
N VAL A 68 2.77 -15.43 4.51
CA VAL A 68 1.61 -14.65 4.07
C VAL A 68 0.62 -15.58 3.40
N TYR A 69 -0.65 -15.21 3.42
CA TYR A 69 -1.75 -16.00 2.92
C TYR A 69 -2.33 -15.40 1.64
N LYS A 70 -2.92 -16.25 0.82
CA LYS A 70 -3.66 -15.81 -0.35
C LYS A 70 -4.64 -14.70 0.03
N GLY A 71 -4.61 -13.59 -0.71
CA GLY A 71 -5.45 -12.41 -0.48
C GLY A 71 -4.82 -11.33 0.40
N ASP A 72 -3.72 -11.65 1.10
CA ASP A 72 -2.96 -10.63 1.82
C ASP A 72 -2.36 -9.61 0.86
N ASN A 73 -2.06 -8.42 1.37
CA ASN A 73 -1.40 -7.36 0.60
C ASN A 73 0.03 -7.21 1.09
N ILE A 74 0.96 -7.08 0.15
CA ILE A 74 2.36 -6.81 0.44
C ILE A 74 2.85 -5.65 -0.39
N VAL A 75 3.77 -4.87 0.18
CA VAL A 75 4.33 -3.67 -0.45
C VAL A 75 5.82 -3.84 -0.62
N LEU A 76 6.30 -3.57 -1.81
CA LEU A 76 7.73 -3.54 -2.10
C LEU A 76 8.33 -2.32 -1.40
N VAL A 77 9.24 -2.55 -0.46
CA VAL A 77 9.86 -1.46 0.33
C VAL A 77 11.33 -1.23 -0.01
N ASP A 78 11.95 -2.17 -0.71
CA ASP A 78 13.34 -2.06 -1.15
C ASP A 78 13.43 -2.26 -2.67
N GLY A 79 14.27 -1.47 -3.33
CA GLY A 79 14.54 -1.56 -4.76
C GLY A 79 13.86 -0.47 -5.58
N GLU A 80 14.03 -0.55 -6.90
CA GLU A 80 13.62 0.48 -7.86
C GLU A 80 12.11 0.74 -7.87
N ASN A 81 11.31 -0.29 -7.63
CA ASN A 81 9.84 -0.19 -7.69
C ASN A 81 9.20 -0.10 -6.30
N SER A 82 9.92 0.45 -5.32
CA SER A 82 9.39 0.65 -3.97
C SER A 82 8.08 1.43 -3.99
N GLY A 83 7.08 0.94 -3.26
CA GLY A 83 5.71 1.45 -3.26
C GLY A 83 4.73 0.62 -4.08
N GLU A 84 5.21 -0.34 -4.88
CA GLU A 84 4.36 -1.26 -5.62
C GLU A 84 3.67 -2.25 -4.66
N VAL A 85 2.36 -2.42 -4.83
CA VAL A 85 1.55 -3.31 -4.01
C VAL A 85 1.19 -4.56 -4.81
N PHE A 86 1.29 -5.72 -4.16
CA PHE A 86 0.84 -7.00 -4.71
C PHE A 86 -0.21 -7.62 -3.81
N ILE A 87 -1.24 -8.18 -4.43
CA ILE A 87 -2.17 -9.08 -3.73
C ILE A 87 -1.58 -10.48 -3.83
N VAL A 88 -1.38 -11.11 -2.69
CA VAL A 88 -0.76 -12.44 -2.59
C VAL A 88 -1.64 -13.49 -3.27
N PRO A 89 -1.14 -14.19 -4.31
CA PRO A 89 -1.96 -15.10 -5.10
C PRO A 89 -2.10 -16.50 -4.46
N GLN A 90 -1.24 -16.83 -3.52
CA GLN A 90 -1.16 -18.14 -2.86
C GLN A 90 -0.45 -18.01 -1.53
N ASP A 91 -0.65 -18.95 -0.62
CA ASP A 91 0.14 -19.01 0.60
C ASP A 91 1.62 -19.22 0.27
N GLY A 92 2.49 -18.58 1.03
CA GLY A 92 3.93 -18.69 0.83
C GLY A 92 4.71 -17.73 1.71
N TYR A 93 6.02 -17.68 1.50
CA TYR A 93 6.88 -16.79 2.25
C TYR A 93 7.14 -15.49 1.47
N MET A 94 6.84 -14.39 2.11
CA MET A 94 7.07 -13.06 1.57
C MET A 94 8.58 -12.83 1.33
N GLY A 95 8.94 -12.33 0.14
CA GLY A 95 10.31 -11.97 -0.18
C GLY A 95 10.87 -10.91 0.76
N SER A 96 12.19 -10.89 0.95
CA SER A 96 12.87 -10.00 1.91
C SER A 96 12.72 -8.51 1.60
N THR A 97 12.37 -8.16 0.37
CA THR A 97 12.16 -6.77 -0.07
C THR A 97 10.76 -6.24 0.21
N PHE A 98 9.90 -7.08 0.77
CA PHE A 98 8.51 -6.75 1.05
C PHE A 98 8.23 -6.54 2.53
N LYS A 99 7.17 -5.77 2.80
CA LYS A 99 6.45 -5.75 4.08
C LYS A 99 4.99 -6.06 3.83
N GLN A 100 4.33 -6.67 4.80
CA GLN A 100 2.90 -6.90 4.73
C GLN A 100 2.17 -5.60 5.01
N LEU A 101 1.13 -5.31 4.22
CA LEU A 101 0.26 -4.16 4.41
C LEU A 101 -0.99 -4.58 5.16
N TRP A 102 -1.10 -4.11 6.40
CA TRP A 102 -2.34 -4.19 7.16
C TRP A 102 -3.22 -2.99 6.80
N ILE A 103 -4.49 -3.26 6.53
CA ILE A 103 -5.50 -2.24 6.23
C ILE A 103 -6.59 -2.32 7.30
N SER A 104 -6.97 -1.17 7.86
CA SER A 104 -8.05 -1.10 8.85
C SER A 104 -9.34 -1.71 8.30
N PRO A 105 -10.03 -2.56 9.06
CA PRO A 105 -11.33 -3.11 8.65
C PRO A 105 -12.44 -2.06 8.52
N SER A 106 -12.22 -0.84 9.01
CA SER A 106 -13.14 0.30 8.79
C SER A 106 -13.11 0.82 7.35
N MET A 107 -12.11 0.45 6.58
CA MET A 107 -11.94 0.87 5.18
C MET A 107 -12.37 -0.24 4.22
N TYR A 108 -12.89 0.16 3.07
CA TYR A 108 -13.04 -0.76 1.94
C TYR A 108 -11.66 -1.00 1.33
N GLU A 109 -11.12 -2.20 1.49
CA GLU A 109 -9.74 -2.53 1.11
C GLU A 109 -9.39 -2.13 -0.33
N PRO A 110 -10.21 -2.44 -1.36
CA PRO A 110 -9.91 -2.03 -2.72
C PRO A 110 -9.77 -0.52 -2.92
N TYR A 111 -10.39 0.29 -2.07
CA TYR A 111 -10.24 1.75 -2.07
C TYR A 111 -8.82 2.16 -1.68
N ILE A 112 -8.27 1.56 -0.63
CA ILE A 112 -6.89 1.78 -0.22
C ILE A 112 -5.91 1.33 -1.32
N LEU A 113 -6.16 0.18 -1.94
CA LEU A 113 -5.30 -0.32 -3.03
C LEU A 113 -5.33 0.62 -4.24
N ALA A 114 -6.49 1.15 -4.59
CA ALA A 114 -6.63 2.15 -5.66
C ALA A 114 -5.89 3.46 -5.32
N PHE A 115 -5.98 3.90 -4.07
CA PHE A 115 -5.25 5.08 -3.57
C PHE A 115 -3.73 4.89 -3.70
N LEU A 116 -3.22 3.75 -3.30
CA LEU A 116 -1.79 3.44 -3.40
C LEU A 116 -1.35 3.30 -4.86
N GLN A 117 -2.17 2.75 -5.73
CA GLN A 117 -1.91 2.70 -7.17
C GLN A 117 -1.81 4.10 -7.76
N PHE A 118 -2.66 5.02 -7.34
CA PHE A 118 -2.62 6.41 -7.74
C PHE A 118 -1.29 7.09 -7.35
N TYR A 119 -0.77 6.79 -6.17
CA TYR A 119 0.48 7.37 -5.66
C TYR A 119 1.73 6.56 -6.02
N LYS A 120 1.61 5.49 -6.80
CA LYS A 120 2.71 4.59 -7.12
C LYS A 120 3.93 5.32 -7.69
N GLU A 121 3.75 6.21 -8.64
CA GLU A 121 4.84 6.97 -9.25
C GLU A 121 5.46 7.98 -8.27
N THR A 122 4.64 8.65 -7.48
CA THR A 122 5.12 9.56 -6.43
C THR A 122 6.01 8.84 -5.43
N LEU A 123 5.58 7.68 -4.96
CA LEU A 123 6.35 6.85 -4.03
C LEU A 123 7.64 6.36 -4.67
N ARG A 124 7.57 5.89 -5.90
CA ARG A 124 8.74 5.43 -6.66
C ARG A 124 9.78 6.54 -6.83
N ASN A 125 9.34 7.74 -7.15
CA ASN A 125 10.22 8.88 -7.39
C ASN A 125 10.75 9.54 -6.12
N SER A 126 10.25 9.15 -4.96
CA SER A 126 10.61 9.71 -3.65
C SER A 126 11.45 8.75 -2.79
N LYS A 127 11.98 7.68 -3.39
CA LYS A 127 12.83 6.70 -2.69
C LYS A 127 14.03 7.37 -2.03
N LYS A 128 14.47 6.80 -0.92
CA LYS A 128 15.67 7.22 -0.19
C LYS A 128 16.78 6.16 -0.35
N GLY A 129 18.02 6.60 -0.31
CA GLY A 129 19.21 5.76 -0.42
C GLY A 129 19.77 5.70 -1.85
N ALA A 130 21.09 5.66 -1.96
CA ALA A 130 21.80 5.69 -3.24
C ALA A 130 22.15 4.29 -3.76
N ALA A 131 22.61 3.39 -2.88
CA ALA A 131 23.04 2.05 -3.27
C ALA A 131 21.89 1.06 -3.37
N ILE A 132 21.02 1.06 -2.36
CA ILE A 132 19.78 0.28 -2.34
C ILE A 132 18.64 1.25 -2.04
N PRO A 133 17.84 1.61 -3.05
CA PRO A 133 16.72 2.52 -2.81
C PRO A 133 15.69 1.90 -1.86
N HIS A 134 15.14 2.72 -0.97
CA HIS A 134 14.13 2.30 0.00
C HIS A 134 12.88 3.17 -0.12
N LEU A 135 11.72 2.60 0.18
CA LEU A 135 10.48 3.34 0.32
C LEU A 135 10.65 4.48 1.33
N ASN A 136 10.28 5.68 0.95
CA ASN A 136 10.19 6.80 1.88
C ASN A 136 8.95 6.62 2.77
N LYS A 137 9.12 5.97 3.92
CA LYS A 137 8.02 5.64 4.84
C LYS A 137 7.36 6.87 5.44
N GLU A 138 8.11 7.93 5.68
CA GLU A 138 7.57 9.18 6.18
C GLU A 138 6.57 9.78 5.18
N LEU A 139 6.95 9.83 3.90
CA LEU A 139 6.06 10.24 2.83
C LEU A 139 4.84 9.31 2.72
N PHE A 140 5.07 8.01 2.71
CA PHE A 140 4.02 6.99 2.60
C PHE A 140 2.96 7.16 3.69
N TYR A 141 3.36 7.16 4.95
CA TYR A 141 2.44 7.31 6.08
C TYR A 141 1.81 8.70 6.18
N GLY A 142 2.48 9.70 5.63
CA GLY A 142 2.02 11.09 5.62
C GLY A 142 1.07 11.44 4.48
N LEU A 143 0.83 10.55 3.51
CA LEU A 143 -0.11 10.81 2.43
C LEU A 143 -1.50 11.12 2.99
N ILE A 144 -2.13 12.17 2.47
CA ILE A 144 -3.47 12.57 2.88
C ILE A 144 -4.48 11.81 2.04
N ILE A 145 -5.35 11.07 2.72
CA ILE A 145 -6.43 10.31 2.10
C ILE A 145 -7.79 10.90 2.47
N GLY A 146 -8.63 11.12 1.47
CA GLY A 146 -10.04 11.44 1.67
C GLY A 146 -10.82 10.16 1.96
N ILE A 147 -11.65 10.19 2.98
CA ILE A 147 -12.42 9.03 3.45
C ILE A 147 -13.91 9.35 3.33
N PRO A 148 -14.56 8.98 2.23
CA PRO A 148 -16.01 9.01 2.12
C PRO A 148 -16.65 7.84 2.87
N SER A 149 -17.98 7.77 2.86
CA SER A 149 -18.69 6.59 3.35
C SER A 149 -18.21 5.32 2.64
N GLU A 150 -18.36 4.17 3.27
CA GLU A 150 -17.97 2.89 2.64
C GLU A 150 -18.71 2.68 1.31
N GLU A 151 -19.98 3.02 1.25
CA GLU A 151 -20.77 2.93 0.01
C GLU A 151 -20.18 3.78 -1.10
N GLU A 152 -19.73 5.00 -0.81
CA GLU A 152 -19.06 5.87 -1.78
C GLU A 152 -17.70 5.31 -2.18
N GLN A 153 -16.94 4.73 -1.24
CA GLN A 153 -15.67 4.06 -1.56
C GLN A 153 -15.89 2.94 -2.58
N ARG A 154 -16.93 2.14 -2.42
CA ARG A 154 -17.29 1.07 -3.37
C ARG A 154 -17.65 1.62 -4.75
N ARG A 155 -18.41 2.70 -4.80
CA ARG A 155 -18.76 3.34 -6.08
C ARG A 155 -17.54 3.89 -6.81
N ILE A 156 -16.63 4.51 -6.07
CA ILE A 156 -15.38 5.04 -6.64
C ILE A 156 -14.53 3.92 -7.23
N VAL A 157 -14.34 2.83 -6.51
CA VAL A 157 -13.58 1.67 -6.99
C VAL A 157 -14.23 1.07 -8.23
N GLN A 158 -15.54 0.89 -8.22
CA GLN A 158 -16.28 0.37 -9.37
C GLN A 158 -16.08 1.27 -10.60
N LYS A 159 -16.13 2.57 -10.42
CA LYS A 159 -15.91 3.54 -11.50
C LYS A 159 -14.49 3.47 -12.05
N ILE A 160 -13.49 3.34 -11.17
CA ILE A 160 -12.08 3.18 -11.56
C ILE A 160 -11.92 1.90 -12.39
N GLU A 161 -12.48 0.78 -11.94
CA GLU A 161 -12.42 -0.50 -12.65
C GLU A 161 -13.06 -0.41 -14.05
N GLN A 162 -14.20 0.26 -14.17
CA GLN A 162 -14.85 0.48 -15.45
C GLN A 162 -13.97 1.32 -16.40
N LEU A 163 -13.36 2.39 -15.88
CA LEU A 163 -12.47 3.24 -16.68
C LEU A 163 -11.20 2.49 -17.10
N MET A 164 -10.64 1.67 -16.23
CA MET A 164 -9.44 0.88 -16.53
C MET A 164 -9.70 -0.16 -17.62
N GLN A 165 -10.91 -0.73 -17.71
CA GLN A 165 -11.28 -1.64 -18.78
C GLN A 165 -11.30 -0.98 -20.17
N LEU A 166 -11.59 0.31 -20.22
CA LEU A 166 -11.58 1.06 -21.48
C LEU A 166 -10.16 1.30 -22.04
N LEU A 167 -9.13 1.10 -21.21
CA LEU A 167 -7.73 1.29 -21.60
C LEU A 167 -7.06 -0.01 -22.09
N LYS A 168 -7.77 -1.13 -22.06
CA LYS A 168 -7.26 -2.44 -22.50
C LYS A 168 -7.50 -2.67 -23.98
#